data_c9f1af5bdb64a4565bf99eba5c435c38
#
_entry.id   c9f1af5bdb64a4565bf99eba5c435c38
#
_cell.length_a   1.000
_cell.length_b   1.000
_cell.length_c   1.000
_cell.angle_alpha   90.00
_cell.angle_beta   90.00
_cell.angle_gamma   90.00
#
_symmetry.space_group_name_H-M   'P 1'
#
loop_
_entity.id
_entity.type
_entity.pdbx_description
1 polymer ?
#
loop_
_entity_poly.entity_id
_entity_poly.type
_entity_poly.pdbx_seq_one_letter_code
_entity_poly.pdbx_strand_id
1 'polypeptide(L)'
;MGVYNKPPLTYTEQVELLISRGLLVSDKKRAERHLSNISYYRLSAYMRPYKQIANGVILDDFIPGSTWDMVYNLYVFDRKLRLLVFDAIERLEVAIRTQIIYQLSHKYGSHWQDDKNIFNSPKTITLRDGRKVVKDVYVDIQRHIKEQLNNNKAEEFIQHYCRKYDSPENPPSWMSVEVMYFNHLSRICTELKNRSDKTEIAEYFSLPPDIFCSWLHTINYVRNICAHHARLWNRGLDITPKVLKFSRVRVWISKPDTVKRSRIYYFLCMLNYLLQTINPTSTFKQRLKALLEKYSEIVSTDAMGFPHDWVNEKIWE
;
A
#
# COMPACT_ATOMS: atom_id res chain seq x y z
N MET A 1 15.68 -25.49 -19.28
CA MET A 1 14.79 -25.28 -18.13
C MET A 1 14.71 -26.56 -17.34
N GLY A 2 14.83 -26.53 -16.00
CA GLY A 2 14.74 -27.76 -15.19
C GLY A 2 13.28 -28.17 -14.95
N VAL A 3 13.07 -29.48 -14.75
CA VAL A 3 11.75 -30.03 -14.36
C VAL A 3 11.59 -29.89 -12.85
N TYR A 4 10.47 -29.32 -12.39
CA TYR A 4 10.16 -29.25 -10.96
C TYR A 4 9.61 -30.60 -10.49
N ASN A 5 10.33 -31.26 -9.57
CA ASN A 5 9.99 -32.60 -9.06
C ASN A 5 10.06 -32.69 -7.52
N LYS A 6 10.01 -31.57 -6.80
CA LYS A 6 10.05 -31.57 -5.32
C LYS A 6 8.74 -32.10 -4.75
N PRO A 7 8.75 -33.15 -3.92
CA PRO A 7 7.54 -33.67 -3.29
C PRO A 7 7.04 -32.72 -2.19
N PRO A 8 5.76 -32.82 -1.80
CA PRO A 8 5.26 -32.15 -0.60
C PRO A 8 5.92 -32.73 0.66
N LEU A 9 6.24 -31.85 1.62
CA LEU A 9 6.80 -32.25 2.92
C LEU A 9 5.77 -32.01 4.01
N THR A 10 5.71 -32.92 4.99
CA THR A 10 5.00 -32.72 6.25
C THR A 10 5.63 -31.58 7.06
N TYR A 11 4.93 -31.04 8.05
CA TYR A 11 5.48 -29.96 8.88
C TYR A 11 6.74 -30.40 9.64
N THR A 12 6.79 -31.64 10.10
CA THR A 12 7.98 -32.24 10.74
C THR A 12 9.15 -32.29 9.77
N GLU A 13 8.95 -32.82 8.55
CA GLU A 13 9.99 -32.86 7.51
C GLU A 13 10.47 -31.46 7.11
N GLN A 14 9.57 -30.45 7.07
CA GLN A 14 9.95 -29.06 6.83
C GLN A 14 10.86 -28.53 7.94
N VAL A 15 10.59 -28.81 9.21
CA VAL A 15 11.44 -28.43 10.34
C VAL A 15 12.79 -29.12 10.27
N GLU A 16 12.82 -30.44 10.02
CA GLU A 16 14.07 -31.19 9.89
C GLU A 16 14.94 -30.69 8.71
N LEU A 17 14.30 -30.35 7.58
CA LEU A 17 14.99 -29.71 6.44
C LEU A 17 15.63 -28.37 6.84
N LEU A 18 14.96 -27.54 7.62
CA LEU A 18 15.53 -26.27 8.09
C LEU A 18 16.72 -26.49 9.04
N ILE A 19 16.60 -27.49 9.94
CA ILE A 19 17.68 -27.88 10.85
C ILE A 19 18.89 -28.43 10.08
N SER A 20 18.67 -29.30 9.09
CA SER A 20 19.75 -29.85 8.26
C SER A 20 20.50 -28.79 7.46
N ARG A 21 19.88 -27.63 7.21
CA ARG A 21 20.47 -26.44 6.57
C ARG A 21 21.10 -25.46 7.57
N GLY A 22 21.22 -25.84 8.84
CA GLY A 22 21.90 -25.06 9.88
C GLY A 22 21.04 -24.03 10.63
N LEU A 23 19.69 -24.06 10.48
CA LEU A 23 18.81 -23.22 11.31
C LEU A 23 18.67 -23.82 12.71
N LEU A 24 18.91 -23.02 13.73
CA LEU A 24 18.72 -23.43 15.13
C LEU A 24 17.23 -23.37 15.49
N VAL A 25 16.65 -24.51 15.84
CA VAL A 25 15.22 -24.65 16.23
C VAL A 25 15.16 -25.23 17.63
N SER A 26 14.94 -24.39 18.62
CA SER A 26 14.89 -24.80 20.05
C SER A 26 13.61 -25.57 20.40
N ASP A 27 12.49 -25.24 19.76
CA ASP A 27 11.18 -25.89 19.97
C ASP A 27 10.58 -26.29 18.62
N LYS A 28 10.78 -27.57 18.27
CA LYS A 28 10.29 -28.15 17.01
C LYS A 28 8.76 -28.12 16.93
N LYS A 29 8.05 -28.46 18.03
CA LYS A 29 6.58 -28.46 18.05
C LYS A 29 5.99 -27.08 17.82
N ARG A 30 6.62 -26.03 18.38
CA ARG A 30 6.24 -24.64 18.13
C ARG A 30 6.49 -24.25 16.67
N ALA A 31 7.62 -24.66 16.11
CA ALA A 31 7.93 -24.39 14.70
C ALA A 31 6.93 -25.07 13.75
N GLU A 32 6.59 -26.33 13.98
CA GLU A 32 5.55 -27.07 13.25
C GLU A 32 4.20 -26.36 13.31
N ARG A 33 3.77 -25.92 14.51
CA ARG A 33 2.53 -25.15 14.69
C ARG A 33 2.58 -23.81 13.94
N HIS A 34 3.72 -23.11 13.89
CA HIS A 34 3.86 -21.91 13.09
C HIS A 34 3.74 -22.23 11.59
N LEU A 35 4.39 -23.30 11.11
CA LEU A 35 4.33 -23.72 9.71
C LEU A 35 2.92 -24.14 9.27
N SER A 36 2.15 -24.76 10.15
CA SER A 36 0.76 -25.15 9.87
C SER A 36 -0.17 -23.95 9.68
N ASN A 37 0.16 -22.78 10.27
CA ASN A 37 -0.67 -21.58 10.19
C ASN A 37 -0.16 -20.53 9.20
N ILE A 38 1.16 -20.52 8.87
CA ILE A 38 1.76 -19.46 8.06
C ILE A 38 2.27 -19.99 6.71
N SER A 39 2.54 -21.24 6.58
CA SER A 39 3.21 -21.98 5.51
C SER A 39 4.71 -21.70 5.37
N TYR A 40 5.45 -22.75 4.99
CA TYR A 40 6.88 -22.67 4.68
C TYR A 40 7.19 -21.64 3.60
N TYR A 41 6.43 -21.64 2.53
CA TYR A 41 6.67 -20.75 1.39
C TYR A 41 6.58 -19.27 1.79
N ARG A 42 5.60 -18.90 2.62
CA ARG A 42 5.48 -17.54 3.14
C ARG A 42 6.64 -17.16 4.05
N LEU A 43 7.06 -18.05 4.96
CA LEU A 43 8.17 -17.80 5.88
C LEU A 43 9.53 -17.78 5.16
N SER A 44 9.67 -18.46 4.03
CA SER A 44 10.94 -18.49 3.28
C SER A 44 11.43 -17.10 2.86
N ALA A 45 10.52 -16.15 2.61
CA ALA A 45 10.87 -14.76 2.32
C ALA A 45 11.56 -14.05 3.50
N TYR A 46 11.27 -14.46 4.73
CA TYR A 46 11.87 -13.93 5.97
C TYR A 46 13.09 -14.72 6.41
N MET A 47 13.35 -15.87 5.80
CA MET A 47 14.57 -16.65 5.98
C MET A 47 15.75 -16.07 5.17
N ARG A 48 15.46 -15.37 4.05
CA ARG A 48 16.51 -14.85 3.13
C ARG A 48 17.62 -14.04 3.80
N PRO A 49 17.38 -13.13 4.75
CA PRO A 49 18.44 -12.38 5.42
C PRO A 49 19.41 -13.23 6.23
N TYR A 50 18.99 -14.41 6.64
CA TYR A 50 19.73 -15.34 7.47
C TYR A 50 20.39 -16.47 6.66
N LYS A 51 20.32 -16.42 5.33
CA LYS A 51 20.94 -17.39 4.43
C LYS A 51 22.33 -16.94 4.02
N GLN A 52 23.23 -17.91 3.83
CA GLN A 52 24.57 -17.67 3.32
C GLN A 52 24.51 -17.17 1.87
N ILE A 53 25.50 -16.37 1.49
CA ILE A 53 25.66 -15.86 0.14
C ILE A 53 27.07 -16.23 -0.33
N ALA A 54 27.18 -16.93 -1.45
CA ALA A 54 28.45 -17.22 -2.10
C ALA A 54 28.39 -16.77 -3.57
N ASN A 55 29.38 -16.01 -4.01
CA ASN A 55 29.46 -15.46 -5.37
C ASN A 55 28.19 -14.70 -5.82
N GLY A 56 27.54 -13.98 -4.90
CA GLY A 56 26.29 -13.25 -5.17
C GLY A 56 25.02 -14.13 -5.24
N VAL A 57 25.14 -15.44 -5.03
CA VAL A 57 24.02 -16.39 -5.02
C VAL A 57 23.65 -16.72 -3.57
N ILE A 58 22.35 -16.64 -3.28
CA ILE A 58 21.81 -17.05 -1.98
C ILE A 58 21.77 -18.58 -1.93
N LEU A 59 22.45 -19.16 -0.96
CA LEU A 59 22.49 -20.59 -0.72
C LEU A 59 21.29 -21.07 0.04
N ASP A 60 21.13 -22.40 0.12
CA ASP A 60 20.08 -23.01 0.94
C ASP A 60 20.44 -23.03 2.44
N ASP A 61 21.73 -22.98 2.77
CA ASP A 61 22.25 -23.04 4.13
C ASP A 61 22.11 -21.70 4.86
N PHE A 62 21.95 -21.79 6.18
CA PHE A 62 21.82 -20.62 7.04
C PHE A 62 23.18 -20.15 7.55
N ILE A 63 23.29 -18.86 7.82
CA ILE A 63 24.43 -18.24 8.51
C ILE A 63 24.49 -18.86 9.94
N PRO A 64 25.67 -19.27 10.43
CA PRO A 64 25.82 -19.79 11.78
C PRO A 64 25.21 -18.86 12.83
N GLY A 65 24.48 -19.41 13.79
CA GLY A 65 23.76 -18.66 14.82
C GLY A 65 22.36 -18.17 14.42
N SER A 66 21.92 -18.40 13.18
CA SER A 66 20.55 -18.08 12.77
C SER A 66 19.55 -18.98 13.49
N THR A 67 18.48 -18.40 14.05
CA THR A 67 17.47 -19.10 14.81
C THR A 67 16.10 -19.01 14.16
N TRP A 68 15.23 -20.00 14.47
CA TRP A 68 13.82 -19.95 14.10
C TRP A 68 13.12 -18.69 14.65
N ASP A 69 13.46 -18.28 15.86
CA ASP A 69 12.86 -17.11 16.50
C ASP A 69 13.19 -15.80 15.75
N MET A 70 14.39 -15.67 15.22
CA MET A 70 14.75 -14.50 14.36
C MET A 70 13.86 -14.44 13.12
N VAL A 71 13.68 -15.58 12.43
CA VAL A 71 12.83 -15.66 11.23
C VAL A 71 11.37 -15.34 11.57
N TYR A 72 10.85 -15.95 12.61
CA TYR A 72 9.46 -15.78 13.05
C TYR A 72 9.19 -14.35 13.52
N ASN A 73 10.06 -13.78 14.33
CA ASN A 73 9.93 -12.41 14.81
C ASN A 73 10.02 -11.38 13.67
N LEU A 74 10.83 -11.62 12.65
CA LEU A 74 10.87 -10.77 11.46
C LEU A 74 9.54 -10.82 10.68
N TYR A 75 8.91 -11.99 10.57
CA TYR A 75 7.56 -12.11 10.01
C TYR A 75 6.53 -11.35 10.86
N VAL A 76 6.61 -11.46 12.19
CA VAL A 76 5.69 -10.75 13.12
C VAL A 76 5.88 -9.24 13.04
N PHE A 77 7.12 -8.76 12.95
CA PHE A 77 7.42 -7.35 12.70
C PHE A 77 6.75 -6.86 11.42
N ASP A 78 6.97 -7.54 10.29
CA ASP A 78 6.40 -7.15 9.00
C ASP A 78 4.87 -7.17 9.00
N ARG A 79 4.26 -8.14 9.69
CA ARG A 79 2.80 -8.17 9.91
C ARG A 79 2.33 -6.93 10.67
N LYS A 80 3.02 -6.54 11.75
CA LYS A 80 2.67 -5.34 12.54
C LYS A 80 2.90 -4.05 11.73
N LEU A 81 3.97 -3.99 10.94
CA LEU A 81 4.25 -2.88 10.05
C LEU A 81 3.12 -2.72 9.00
N ARG A 82 2.69 -3.82 8.36
CA ARG A 82 1.56 -3.79 7.42
C ARG A 82 0.27 -3.29 8.07
N LEU A 83 -0.05 -3.73 9.28
CA LEU A 83 -1.24 -3.28 10.00
C LEU A 83 -1.17 -1.79 10.33
N LEU A 84 -0.01 -1.29 10.78
CA LEU A 84 0.20 0.13 11.05
C LEU A 84 0.05 0.98 9.78
N VAL A 85 0.63 0.52 8.67
CA VAL A 85 0.53 1.17 7.37
C VAL A 85 -0.90 1.14 6.84
N PHE A 86 -1.60 0.02 6.99
CA PHE A 86 -2.96 -0.14 6.51
C PHE A 86 -3.96 0.74 7.27
N ASP A 87 -3.82 0.84 8.61
CA ASP A 87 -4.60 1.77 9.46
C ASP A 87 -4.43 3.23 9.01
N ALA A 88 -3.19 3.63 8.67
CA ALA A 88 -2.93 4.97 8.16
C ALA A 88 -3.56 5.19 6.77
N ILE A 89 -3.46 4.21 5.87
CA ILE A 89 -4.03 4.30 4.51
C ILE A 89 -5.55 4.35 4.55
N GLU A 90 -6.21 3.59 5.42
CA GLU A 90 -7.67 3.60 5.56
C GLU A 90 -8.18 5.01 5.88
N ARG A 91 -7.56 5.69 6.85
CA ARG A 91 -7.92 7.07 7.20
C ARG A 91 -7.70 8.05 6.04
N LEU A 92 -6.61 7.88 5.31
CA LEU A 92 -6.31 8.69 4.13
C LEU A 92 -7.31 8.42 3.01
N GLU A 93 -7.73 7.17 2.80
CA GLU A 93 -8.73 6.79 1.81
C GLU A 93 -10.05 7.54 2.05
N VAL A 94 -10.55 7.55 3.29
CA VAL A 94 -11.76 8.28 3.68
C VAL A 94 -11.61 9.79 3.43
N ALA A 95 -10.50 10.40 3.85
CA ALA A 95 -10.28 11.82 3.66
C ALA A 95 -10.16 12.22 2.19
N ILE A 96 -9.46 11.42 1.38
CA ILE A 96 -9.30 11.65 -0.07
C ILE A 96 -10.66 11.55 -0.76
N ARG A 97 -11.45 10.53 -0.44
CA ARG A 97 -12.82 10.35 -0.94
C ARG A 97 -13.67 11.56 -0.65
N THR A 98 -13.66 12.03 0.60
CA THR A 98 -14.38 13.22 1.04
C THR A 98 -13.99 14.46 0.23
N GLN A 99 -12.68 14.69 0.01
CA GLN A 99 -12.23 15.85 -0.75
C GLN A 99 -12.60 15.76 -2.24
N ILE A 100 -12.53 14.60 -2.84
CA ILE A 100 -12.99 14.39 -4.24
C ILE A 100 -14.47 14.73 -4.34
N ILE A 101 -15.31 14.18 -3.46
CA ILE A 101 -16.74 14.44 -3.43
C ILE A 101 -17.01 15.93 -3.24
N TYR A 102 -16.43 16.53 -2.22
CA TYR A 102 -16.66 17.92 -1.85
C TYR A 102 -16.30 18.88 -2.99
N GLN A 103 -15.08 18.85 -3.47
CA GLN A 103 -14.59 19.80 -4.47
C GLN A 103 -15.35 19.67 -5.80
N LEU A 104 -15.51 18.44 -6.29
CA LEU A 104 -16.16 18.22 -7.58
C LEU A 104 -17.69 18.45 -7.53
N SER A 105 -18.36 18.13 -6.41
CA SER A 105 -19.79 18.37 -6.29
C SER A 105 -20.14 19.86 -6.21
N HIS A 106 -19.32 20.67 -5.53
CA HIS A 106 -19.53 22.12 -5.47
C HIS A 106 -19.29 22.79 -6.83
N LYS A 107 -18.40 22.22 -7.64
CA LYS A 107 -18.06 22.80 -8.93
C LYS A 107 -18.95 22.35 -10.07
N TYR A 108 -19.33 21.07 -10.11
CA TYR A 108 -20.00 20.43 -11.23
C TYR A 108 -21.40 19.86 -10.87
N GLY A 109 -21.83 19.98 -9.62
CA GLY A 109 -23.10 19.46 -9.15
C GLY A 109 -23.03 18.04 -8.61
N SER A 110 -24.16 17.56 -8.12
CA SER A 110 -24.29 16.29 -7.37
C SER A 110 -23.95 15.03 -8.16
N HIS A 111 -24.02 15.07 -9.49
CA HIS A 111 -23.85 13.93 -10.39
C HIS A 111 -22.65 14.13 -11.34
N TRP A 112 -21.59 14.80 -10.88
CA TRP A 112 -20.41 15.07 -11.69
C TRP A 112 -19.77 13.80 -12.27
N GLN A 113 -19.89 12.67 -11.60
CA GLN A 113 -19.38 11.39 -12.08
C GLN A 113 -20.04 10.90 -13.38
N ASP A 114 -21.18 11.48 -13.77
CA ASP A 114 -21.93 11.13 -14.98
C ASP A 114 -21.52 12.02 -16.17
N ASP A 115 -20.72 13.06 -15.94
CA ASP A 115 -20.21 13.92 -17.02
C ASP A 115 -18.83 13.44 -17.49
N LYS A 116 -18.82 12.81 -18.68
CA LYS A 116 -17.56 12.36 -19.31
C LYS A 116 -16.57 13.49 -19.63
N ASN A 117 -17.08 14.73 -19.77
CA ASN A 117 -16.25 15.85 -20.20
C ASN A 117 -15.29 16.37 -19.13
N ILE A 118 -15.50 16.03 -17.87
CA ILE A 118 -14.57 16.36 -16.78
C ILE A 118 -13.33 15.44 -16.74
N PHE A 119 -13.36 14.35 -17.50
CA PHE A 119 -12.24 13.38 -17.57
C PHE A 119 -11.45 13.53 -18.87
N ASN A 120 -10.20 13.10 -18.86
CA ASN A 120 -9.38 12.95 -20.04
C ASN A 120 -9.99 11.95 -21.02
N SER A 121 -9.73 12.16 -22.31
CA SER A 121 -10.12 11.19 -23.35
C SER A 121 -9.48 9.80 -23.10
N PRO A 122 -10.17 8.73 -23.52
CA PRO A 122 -9.64 7.38 -23.42
C PRO A 122 -8.25 7.22 -24.03
N LYS A 123 -7.39 6.42 -23.40
CA LYS A 123 -6.02 6.16 -23.87
C LYS A 123 -5.86 4.70 -24.22
N THR A 124 -5.37 4.41 -25.41
CA THR A 124 -4.97 3.05 -25.79
C THR A 124 -3.56 2.78 -25.28
N ILE A 125 -3.39 1.74 -24.49
CA ILE A 125 -2.09 1.25 -24.03
C ILE A 125 -1.81 -0.13 -24.60
N THR A 126 -0.53 -0.39 -24.93
CA THR A 126 -0.08 -1.73 -25.33
C THR A 126 0.50 -2.44 -24.09
N LEU A 127 -0.05 -3.60 -23.76
CA LEU A 127 0.44 -4.44 -22.68
C LEU A 127 1.77 -5.12 -23.09
N ARG A 128 2.48 -5.69 -22.11
CA ARG A 128 3.77 -6.40 -22.35
C ARG A 128 3.63 -7.59 -23.32
N ASP A 129 2.45 -8.18 -23.41
CA ASP A 129 2.11 -9.28 -24.32
C ASP A 129 1.63 -8.81 -25.71
N GLY A 130 1.73 -7.51 -26.00
CA GLY A 130 1.35 -6.90 -27.29
C GLY A 130 -0.14 -6.57 -27.42
N ARG A 131 -1.01 -6.98 -26.50
CA ARG A 131 -2.45 -6.65 -26.55
C ARG A 131 -2.67 -5.16 -26.31
N LYS A 132 -3.56 -4.56 -27.11
CA LYS A 132 -4.02 -3.18 -26.93
C LYS A 132 -5.26 -3.15 -26.03
N VAL A 133 -5.20 -2.31 -24.99
CA VAL A 133 -6.32 -2.11 -24.06
C VAL A 133 -6.63 -0.62 -24.01
N VAL A 134 -7.92 -0.29 -24.11
CA VAL A 134 -8.41 1.09 -23.92
C VAL A 134 -8.62 1.32 -22.43
N LYS A 135 -7.97 2.33 -21.89
CA LYS A 135 -8.20 2.83 -20.53
C LYS A 135 -9.10 4.05 -20.60
N ASP A 136 -10.29 3.91 -20.01
CA ASP A 136 -11.29 4.95 -19.90
C ASP A 136 -11.80 4.97 -18.44
N VAL A 137 -11.46 6.03 -17.71
CA VAL A 137 -11.86 6.15 -16.31
C VAL A 137 -13.37 6.35 -16.18
N TYR A 138 -13.98 7.10 -17.09
CA TYR A 138 -15.43 7.33 -17.07
C TYR A 138 -16.19 6.01 -17.22
N VAL A 139 -15.84 5.22 -18.24
CA VAL A 139 -16.46 3.89 -18.46
C VAL A 139 -16.27 2.97 -17.26
N ASP A 140 -15.09 2.97 -16.65
CA ASP A 140 -14.83 2.13 -15.47
C ASP A 140 -15.65 2.57 -14.25
N ILE A 141 -15.82 3.88 -14.03
CA ILE A 141 -16.68 4.43 -12.97
C ILE A 141 -18.15 4.03 -13.21
N GLN A 142 -18.67 4.25 -14.43
CA GLN A 142 -20.05 3.94 -14.77
C GLN A 142 -20.34 2.45 -14.63
N ARG A 143 -19.42 1.59 -15.08
CA ARG A 143 -19.54 0.15 -14.91
C ARG A 143 -19.62 -0.24 -13.42
N HIS A 144 -18.74 0.32 -12.59
CA HIS A 144 -18.72 0.02 -11.15
C HIS A 144 -20.01 0.50 -10.45
N ILE A 145 -20.50 1.69 -10.78
CA ILE A 145 -21.80 2.19 -10.25
C ILE A 145 -22.92 1.22 -10.62
N LYS A 146 -23.02 0.81 -11.90
CA LYS A 146 -24.04 -0.13 -12.35
C LYS A 146 -23.94 -1.51 -11.66
N GLU A 147 -22.72 -2.00 -11.42
CA GLU A 147 -22.50 -3.22 -10.65
C GLU A 147 -23.05 -3.10 -9.22
N GLN A 148 -22.89 -1.93 -8.59
CA GLN A 148 -23.44 -1.68 -7.25
C GLN A 148 -24.97 -1.56 -7.28
N LEU A 149 -25.54 -0.87 -8.24
CA LEU A 149 -27.01 -0.73 -8.39
C LEU A 149 -27.70 -2.08 -8.62
N ASN A 150 -27.07 -2.97 -9.38
CA ASN A 150 -27.60 -4.30 -9.69
C ASN A 150 -27.29 -5.36 -8.60
N ASN A 151 -26.62 -4.97 -7.52
CA ASN A 151 -26.24 -5.88 -6.46
C ASN A 151 -27.30 -5.91 -5.36
N ASN A 152 -28.01 -7.03 -5.22
CA ASN A 152 -29.00 -7.23 -4.17
C ASN A 152 -28.44 -7.12 -2.73
N LYS A 153 -27.10 -7.15 -2.59
CA LYS A 153 -26.37 -6.98 -1.32
C LYS A 153 -25.60 -5.67 -1.27
N ALA A 154 -25.99 -4.67 -2.09
CA ALA A 154 -25.40 -3.34 -2.03
C ALA A 154 -25.63 -2.69 -0.66
N GLU A 155 -24.83 -1.66 -0.37
CA GLU A 155 -24.99 -0.85 0.85
C GLU A 155 -26.43 -0.32 0.98
N GLU A 156 -26.95 -0.24 2.21
CA GLU A 156 -28.35 0.14 2.49
C GLU A 156 -28.74 1.49 1.86
N PHE A 157 -27.83 2.45 1.83
CA PHE A 157 -28.09 3.75 1.22
C PHE A 157 -28.25 3.67 -0.31
N ILE A 158 -27.55 2.75 -0.99
CA ILE A 158 -27.73 2.48 -2.43
C ILE A 158 -29.09 1.84 -2.67
N GLN A 159 -29.44 0.80 -1.89
CA GLN A 159 -30.74 0.15 -1.99
C GLN A 159 -31.88 1.13 -1.70
N HIS A 160 -31.73 2.00 -0.71
CA HIS A 160 -32.71 3.05 -0.39
C HIS A 160 -32.88 4.00 -1.57
N TYR A 161 -31.80 4.44 -2.21
CA TYR A 161 -31.87 5.29 -3.41
C TYR A 161 -32.68 4.63 -4.50
N CYS A 162 -32.37 3.38 -4.86
CA CYS A 162 -33.10 2.63 -5.90
C CYS A 162 -34.58 2.41 -5.60
N ARG A 163 -34.97 2.31 -4.32
CA ARG A 163 -36.38 2.17 -3.93
C ARG A 163 -37.15 3.48 -3.97
N LYS A 164 -36.47 4.62 -3.82
CA LYS A 164 -37.11 5.92 -3.61
C LYS A 164 -37.07 6.81 -4.84
N TYR A 165 -36.10 6.67 -5.72
CA TYR A 165 -35.88 7.56 -6.85
C TYR A 165 -35.74 6.79 -8.16
N ASP A 166 -36.56 7.21 -9.16
CA ASP A 166 -36.48 6.67 -10.53
C ASP A 166 -35.54 7.50 -11.42
N SER A 167 -35.24 8.73 -11.01
CA SER A 167 -34.39 9.66 -11.76
C SER A 167 -33.66 10.64 -10.79
N PRO A 168 -32.37 10.91 -10.99
CA PRO A 168 -31.45 10.30 -11.98
C PRO A 168 -31.21 8.80 -11.74
N GLU A 169 -30.82 8.06 -12.80
CA GLU A 169 -30.54 6.60 -12.71
C GLU A 169 -29.40 6.31 -11.70
N ASN A 170 -28.31 7.09 -11.75
CA ASN A 170 -27.20 6.94 -10.82
C ASN A 170 -27.44 7.75 -9.53
N PRO A 171 -27.04 7.21 -8.36
CA PRO A 171 -27.03 7.98 -7.12
C PRO A 171 -26.08 9.18 -7.18
N PRO A 172 -26.32 10.23 -6.38
CA PRO A 172 -25.42 11.35 -6.31
C PRO A 172 -24.00 10.93 -5.89
N SER A 173 -23.01 11.74 -6.24
CA SER A 173 -21.60 11.43 -6.08
C SER A 173 -21.20 11.02 -4.66
N TRP A 174 -21.80 11.62 -3.63
CA TRP A 174 -21.55 11.23 -2.22
C TRP A 174 -22.05 9.84 -1.85
N MET A 175 -22.91 9.21 -2.66
CA MET A 175 -23.27 7.79 -2.53
C MET A 175 -22.43 6.94 -3.49
N SER A 176 -22.34 7.34 -4.76
CA SER A 176 -21.62 6.57 -5.79
C SER A 176 -20.13 6.42 -5.49
N VAL A 177 -19.49 7.47 -4.96
CA VAL A 177 -18.06 7.43 -4.64
C VAL A 177 -17.78 6.68 -3.33
N GLU A 178 -18.73 6.64 -2.39
CA GLU A 178 -18.57 5.85 -1.15
C GLU A 178 -18.35 4.35 -1.42
N VAL A 179 -18.97 3.80 -2.43
CA VAL A 179 -18.80 2.39 -2.78
C VAL A 179 -17.60 2.10 -3.70
N MET A 180 -16.83 3.13 -4.08
CA MET A 180 -15.66 2.98 -4.94
C MET A 180 -14.43 2.49 -4.15
N TYR A 181 -13.62 1.66 -4.81
CA TYR A 181 -12.32 1.25 -4.28
C TYR A 181 -11.27 2.36 -4.43
N PHE A 182 -10.22 2.33 -3.61
CA PHE A 182 -9.11 3.30 -3.67
C PHE A 182 -8.51 3.48 -5.06
N ASN A 183 -8.46 2.41 -5.87
CA ASN A 183 -8.00 2.48 -7.25
C ASN A 183 -8.85 3.46 -8.09
N HIS A 184 -10.18 3.49 -7.90
CA HIS A 184 -11.04 4.45 -8.60
C HIS A 184 -10.72 5.88 -8.17
N LEU A 185 -10.55 6.14 -6.85
CA LEU A 185 -10.20 7.46 -6.33
C LEU A 185 -8.86 7.97 -6.91
N SER A 186 -7.85 7.12 -6.92
CA SER A 186 -6.53 7.44 -7.51
C SER A 186 -6.63 7.76 -9.00
N ARG A 187 -7.45 7.00 -9.74
CA ARG A 187 -7.65 7.20 -11.17
C ARG A 187 -8.50 8.43 -11.49
N ILE A 188 -9.53 8.71 -10.70
CA ILE A 188 -10.31 9.96 -10.80
C ILE A 188 -9.35 11.14 -10.73
N CYS A 189 -8.57 11.27 -9.64
CA CYS A 189 -7.61 12.37 -9.49
C CYS A 189 -6.61 12.48 -10.65
N THR A 190 -6.13 11.33 -11.16
CA THR A 190 -5.15 11.34 -12.27
C THR A 190 -5.79 11.77 -13.59
N GLU A 191 -7.01 11.33 -13.86
CA GLU A 191 -7.66 11.52 -15.17
C GLU A 191 -8.66 12.69 -15.22
N LEU A 192 -8.81 13.50 -14.15
CA LEU A 192 -9.48 14.80 -14.27
C LEU A 192 -8.82 15.61 -15.39
N LYS A 193 -9.63 16.21 -16.27
CA LYS A 193 -9.15 16.96 -17.43
C LYS A 193 -8.54 18.31 -17.02
N ASN A 194 -9.23 19.05 -16.16
CA ASN A 194 -8.81 20.36 -15.73
C ASN A 194 -7.77 20.26 -14.61
N ARG A 195 -6.65 20.94 -14.78
CA ARG A 195 -5.60 20.99 -13.76
C ARG A 195 -6.08 21.67 -12.48
N SER A 196 -6.98 22.66 -12.57
CA SER A 196 -7.56 23.33 -11.40
C SER A 196 -8.26 22.37 -10.46
N ASP A 197 -9.02 21.40 -10.99
CA ASP A 197 -9.73 20.42 -10.19
C ASP A 197 -8.76 19.56 -9.36
N LYS A 198 -7.68 19.13 -10.01
CA LYS A 198 -6.59 18.39 -9.32
C LYS A 198 -5.92 19.25 -8.25
N THR A 199 -5.75 20.55 -8.54
CA THR A 199 -5.12 21.52 -7.63
C THR A 199 -6.00 21.73 -6.41
N GLU A 200 -7.28 21.98 -6.55
CA GLU A 200 -8.24 22.20 -5.46
C GLU A 200 -8.27 21.00 -4.49
N ILE A 201 -8.30 19.77 -5.02
CA ILE A 201 -8.22 18.55 -4.19
C ILE A 201 -6.87 18.42 -3.50
N ALA A 202 -5.76 18.65 -4.22
CA ALA A 202 -4.40 18.46 -3.70
C ALA A 202 -3.99 19.51 -2.67
N GLU A 203 -4.50 20.75 -2.79
CA GLU A 203 -4.25 21.87 -1.87
C GLU A 203 -4.73 21.58 -0.45
N TYR A 204 -5.83 20.85 -0.29
CA TYR A 204 -6.26 20.39 1.03
C TYR A 204 -5.15 19.59 1.74
N PHE A 205 -4.38 18.80 0.99
CA PHE A 205 -3.26 18.02 1.49
C PHE A 205 -1.93 18.78 1.45
N SER A 206 -1.95 20.08 1.10
CA SER A 206 -0.77 20.95 0.96
C SER A 206 0.27 20.38 -0.03
N LEU A 207 -0.19 19.80 -1.12
CA LEU A 207 0.63 19.17 -2.16
C LEU A 207 0.38 19.79 -3.54
N PRO A 208 1.43 19.89 -4.40
CA PRO A 208 1.22 20.10 -5.82
C PRO A 208 0.42 18.94 -6.44
N PRO A 209 -0.47 19.20 -7.41
CA PRO A 209 -1.36 18.18 -7.97
C PRO A 209 -0.61 16.98 -8.57
N ASP A 210 0.53 17.19 -9.21
CA ASP A 210 1.32 16.11 -9.82
C ASP A 210 2.00 15.21 -8.77
N ILE A 211 2.38 15.78 -7.63
CA ILE A 211 2.90 15.04 -6.48
C ILE A 211 1.76 14.25 -5.85
N PHE A 212 0.63 14.89 -5.60
CA PHE A 212 -0.55 14.27 -5.00
C PHE A 212 -1.01 13.05 -5.80
N CYS A 213 -1.26 13.19 -7.12
CA CYS A 213 -1.67 12.07 -7.96
C CYS A 213 -0.64 10.93 -7.96
N SER A 214 0.65 11.25 -7.98
CA SER A 214 1.71 10.24 -7.91
C SER A 214 1.73 9.52 -6.57
N TRP A 215 1.50 10.24 -5.46
CA TRP A 215 1.43 9.65 -4.13
C TRP A 215 0.21 8.74 -3.98
N LEU A 216 -0.96 9.15 -4.51
CA LEU A 216 -2.16 8.30 -4.51
C LEU A 216 -1.91 6.97 -5.23
N HIS A 217 -1.21 7.00 -6.36
CA HIS A 217 -0.87 5.78 -7.09
C HIS A 217 0.03 4.85 -6.28
N THR A 218 1.04 5.40 -5.59
CA THR A 218 1.91 4.63 -4.70
C THR A 218 1.16 4.10 -3.49
N ILE A 219 0.26 4.91 -2.88
CA ILE A 219 -0.57 4.49 -1.74
C ILE A 219 -1.46 3.32 -2.13
N ASN A 220 -2.13 3.40 -3.29
CA ASN A 220 -2.94 2.29 -3.81
C ASN A 220 -2.12 1.00 -3.99
N TYR A 221 -0.90 1.11 -4.53
CA TYR A 221 -0.01 -0.02 -4.70
C TYR A 221 0.38 -0.66 -3.35
N VAL A 222 0.79 0.14 -2.37
CA VAL A 222 1.17 -0.37 -1.04
C VAL A 222 -0.04 -0.88 -0.27
N ARG A 223 -1.20 -0.25 -0.41
CA ARG A 223 -2.47 -0.74 0.13
C ARG A 223 -2.75 -2.17 -0.32
N ASN A 224 -2.57 -2.45 -1.61
CA ASN A 224 -2.79 -3.79 -2.16
C ASN A 224 -1.75 -4.80 -1.64
N ILE A 225 -0.47 -4.40 -1.47
CA ILE A 225 0.54 -5.24 -0.80
C ILE A 225 0.07 -5.63 0.60
N CYS A 226 -0.43 -4.67 1.37
CA CYS A 226 -0.90 -4.91 2.74
C CYS A 226 -2.17 -5.79 2.77
N ALA A 227 -3.16 -5.49 1.92
CA ALA A 227 -4.42 -6.22 1.83
C ALA A 227 -4.24 -7.69 1.41
N HIS A 228 -3.29 -7.95 0.51
CA HIS A 228 -2.95 -9.31 0.08
C HIS A 228 -1.91 -10.00 0.98
N HIS A 229 -1.61 -9.42 2.16
CA HIS A 229 -0.68 -9.97 3.15
C HIS A 229 0.73 -10.24 2.58
N ALA A 230 1.12 -9.56 1.50
CA ALA A 230 2.44 -9.69 0.90
C ALA A 230 3.49 -8.99 1.78
N ARG A 231 4.75 -9.43 1.69
CA ARG A 231 5.86 -8.84 2.44
C ARG A 231 6.05 -7.37 2.07
N LEU A 232 6.07 -6.50 3.08
CA LEU A 232 6.33 -5.07 2.96
C LEU A 232 7.76 -4.70 3.36
N TRP A 233 8.25 -5.27 4.47
CA TRP A 233 9.61 -5.08 4.94
C TRP A 233 10.64 -5.46 3.85
N ASN A 234 11.67 -4.64 3.69
CA ASN A 234 12.74 -4.82 2.71
C ASN A 234 12.25 -5.15 1.28
N ARG A 235 11.10 -4.62 0.90
CA ARG A 235 10.58 -4.72 -0.46
C ARG A 235 11.07 -3.54 -1.31
N GLY A 236 11.45 -3.82 -2.55
CA GLY A 236 11.53 -2.79 -3.60
C GLY A 236 10.12 -2.44 -4.06
N LEU A 237 9.79 -1.16 -4.09
CA LEU A 237 8.51 -0.68 -4.61
C LEU A 237 8.64 -0.45 -6.12
N ASP A 238 7.85 -1.16 -6.92
CA ASP A 238 7.83 -1.01 -8.38
C ASP A 238 7.18 0.31 -8.81
N ILE A 239 6.24 0.82 -7.99
CA ILE A 239 5.59 2.11 -8.16
C ILE A 239 6.21 3.08 -7.16
N THR A 240 7.06 3.98 -7.66
CA THR A 240 7.76 4.97 -6.84
C THR A 240 7.09 6.33 -6.91
N PRO A 241 6.93 7.04 -5.78
CA PRO A 241 6.31 8.36 -5.75
C PRO A 241 7.23 9.42 -6.36
N LYS A 242 6.65 10.49 -6.90
CA LYS A 242 7.39 11.71 -7.23
C LYS A 242 7.94 12.37 -5.96
N VAL A 243 9.10 13.01 -6.08
CA VAL A 243 9.74 13.71 -4.96
C VAL A 243 9.00 15.01 -4.65
N LEU A 244 8.59 15.17 -3.40
CA LEU A 244 8.28 16.48 -2.83
C LEU A 244 9.61 17.08 -2.35
N LYS A 245 10.09 18.11 -3.03
CA LYS A 245 11.41 18.72 -2.72
C LYS A 245 11.39 19.51 -1.41
N PHE A 246 10.31 20.22 -1.13
CA PHE A 246 10.12 20.98 0.11
C PHE A 246 8.62 21.19 0.38
N SER A 247 8.27 21.48 1.61
CA SER A 247 6.95 21.95 2.00
C SER A 247 7.09 23.23 2.80
N ARG A 248 6.22 24.24 2.51
CA ARG A 248 6.15 25.49 3.27
C ARG A 248 5.17 25.42 4.44
N VAL A 249 4.29 24.43 4.41
CA VAL A 249 3.15 24.35 5.35
C VAL A 249 3.38 23.29 6.42
N ARG A 250 4.10 22.21 6.08
CA ARG A 250 4.28 21.06 6.97
C ARG A 250 5.73 20.63 7.05
N VAL A 251 6.03 19.94 8.13
CA VAL A 251 7.35 19.33 8.30
C VAL A 251 7.55 18.24 7.27
N TRP A 252 8.68 18.28 6.57
CA TRP A 252 9.08 17.32 5.56
C TRP A 252 10.53 16.88 5.74
N ILE A 253 10.97 15.87 4.99
CA ILE A 253 12.35 15.38 4.96
C ILE A 253 13.28 16.52 4.55
N SER A 254 14.42 16.69 5.23
CA SER A 254 15.37 17.78 4.98
C SER A 254 16.08 17.63 3.63
N LYS A 255 16.43 16.39 3.23
CA LYS A 255 17.12 16.07 1.97
C LYS A 255 16.38 14.97 1.18
N PRO A 256 15.18 15.25 0.64
CA PRO A 256 14.32 14.22 0.05
C PRO A 256 14.90 13.55 -1.20
N ASP A 257 15.78 14.25 -1.94
CA ASP A 257 16.43 13.70 -3.15
C ASP A 257 17.47 12.62 -2.84
N THR A 258 17.99 12.56 -1.60
CA THR A 258 18.96 11.56 -1.16
C THR A 258 18.30 10.26 -0.68
N VAL A 259 16.99 10.27 -0.44
CA VAL A 259 16.24 9.13 0.08
C VAL A 259 15.78 8.21 -1.05
N LYS A 260 15.99 6.90 -0.90
CA LYS A 260 15.55 5.89 -1.88
C LYS A 260 14.03 5.76 -1.90
N ARG A 261 13.37 6.39 -2.88
CA ARG A 261 11.91 6.36 -3.05
C ARG A 261 11.34 4.97 -3.33
N SER A 262 12.13 4.06 -3.84
CA SER A 262 11.76 2.66 -4.06
C SER A 262 11.81 1.81 -2.79
N ARG A 263 12.05 2.43 -1.62
CA ARG A 263 12.05 1.76 -0.32
C ARG A 263 10.96 2.33 0.57
N ILE A 264 10.60 1.56 1.60
CA ILE A 264 9.44 1.86 2.43
C ILE A 264 9.59 3.15 3.26
N TYR A 265 10.81 3.56 3.61
CA TYR A 265 11.04 4.77 4.41
C TYR A 265 10.38 6.01 3.81
N TYR A 266 10.64 6.31 2.53
CA TYR A 266 10.03 7.48 1.87
C TYR A 266 8.51 7.41 1.91
N PHE A 267 7.95 6.22 1.72
CA PHE A 267 6.51 5.98 1.81
C PHE A 267 5.95 6.23 3.23
N LEU A 268 6.67 5.81 4.27
CA LEU A 268 6.28 6.10 5.67
C LEU A 268 6.29 7.60 5.95
N CYS A 269 7.27 8.34 5.41
CA CYS A 269 7.30 9.80 5.48
C CYS A 269 6.09 10.43 4.77
N MET A 270 5.70 9.91 3.59
CA MET A 270 4.50 10.37 2.88
C MET A 270 3.24 10.17 3.73
N LEU A 271 3.07 8.99 4.34
CA LEU A 271 1.92 8.74 5.21
C LEU A 271 1.89 9.70 6.39
N ASN A 272 3.03 9.88 7.07
CA ASN A 272 3.11 10.80 8.21
C ASN A 272 2.78 12.24 7.79
N TYR A 273 3.29 12.71 6.64
CA TYR A 273 2.98 14.02 6.09
C TYR A 273 1.48 14.22 5.84
N LEU A 274 0.83 13.25 5.20
CA LEU A 274 -0.60 13.32 4.91
C LEU A 274 -1.45 13.24 6.18
N LEU A 275 -1.05 12.40 7.14
CA LEU A 275 -1.74 12.27 8.43
C LEU A 275 -1.71 13.57 9.24
N GLN A 276 -0.65 14.39 9.15
CA GLN A 276 -0.62 15.72 9.79
C GLN A 276 -1.77 16.64 9.30
N THR A 277 -2.31 16.41 8.09
CA THR A 277 -3.47 17.14 7.58
C THR A 277 -4.76 16.68 8.20
N ILE A 278 -5.01 15.36 8.16
CA ILE A 278 -6.32 14.79 8.47
C ILE A 278 -6.48 14.45 9.95
N ASN A 279 -5.38 14.25 10.66
CA ASN A 279 -5.33 13.92 12.08
C ASN A 279 -4.02 14.43 12.72
N PRO A 280 -3.93 15.72 13.07
CA PRO A 280 -2.71 16.33 13.67
C PRO A 280 -2.24 15.63 14.95
N THR A 281 -3.14 14.96 15.67
CA THR A 281 -2.85 14.19 16.89
C THR A 281 -2.56 12.73 16.65
N SER A 282 -2.33 12.34 15.38
CA SER A 282 -2.04 10.96 15.02
C SER A 282 -0.82 10.41 15.77
N THR A 283 -0.98 9.24 16.35
CA THR A 283 0.10 8.49 17.02
C THR A 283 0.92 7.61 16.07
N PHE A 284 0.77 7.79 14.76
CA PHE A 284 1.43 6.96 13.76
C PHE A 284 2.96 6.94 13.94
N LYS A 285 3.58 8.11 14.09
CA LYS A 285 5.03 8.23 14.26
C LYS A 285 5.53 7.56 15.55
N GLN A 286 4.83 7.74 16.67
CA GLN A 286 5.17 7.10 17.95
C GLN A 286 5.06 5.58 17.87
N ARG A 287 3.97 5.08 17.27
CA ARG A 287 3.75 3.64 17.06
C ARG A 287 4.80 3.03 16.14
N LEU A 288 5.22 3.76 15.08
CA LEU A 288 6.29 3.32 14.18
C LEU A 288 7.63 3.24 14.92
N LYS A 289 8.02 4.29 15.66
CA LYS A 289 9.25 4.31 16.47
C LYS A 289 9.28 3.15 17.46
N ALA A 290 8.23 2.96 18.23
CA ALA A 290 8.12 1.86 19.19
C ALA A 290 8.18 0.48 18.52
N LEU A 291 7.62 0.34 17.32
CA LEU A 291 7.70 -0.90 16.56
C LEU A 291 9.14 -1.19 16.10
N LEU A 292 9.85 -0.18 15.56
CA LEU A 292 11.24 -0.32 15.14
C LEU A 292 12.17 -0.60 16.30
N GLU A 293 12.01 0.09 17.43
CA GLU A 293 12.78 -0.11 18.65
C GLU A 293 12.61 -1.54 19.19
N LYS A 294 11.36 -2.00 19.30
CA LYS A 294 11.05 -3.37 19.80
C LYS A 294 11.74 -4.47 19.01
N TYR A 295 12.01 -4.27 17.73
CA TYR A 295 12.59 -5.28 16.84
C TYR A 295 13.97 -4.87 16.31
N SER A 296 14.65 -3.92 16.95
CA SER A 296 15.93 -3.34 16.51
C SER A 296 17.05 -4.37 16.33
N GLU A 297 17.06 -5.45 17.13
CA GLU A 297 18.08 -6.51 17.03
C GLU A 297 17.95 -7.39 15.77
N ILE A 298 16.75 -7.43 15.15
CA ILE A 298 16.48 -8.33 14.00
C ILE A 298 16.10 -7.59 12.73
N VAL A 299 15.77 -6.29 12.83
CA VAL A 299 15.32 -5.48 11.70
C VAL A 299 16.39 -4.48 11.32
N SER A 300 16.95 -4.65 10.11
CA SER A 300 17.79 -3.62 9.51
C SER A 300 16.92 -2.50 8.94
N THR A 301 17.03 -1.30 9.49
CA THR A 301 16.38 -0.09 8.97
C THR A 301 16.99 0.33 7.63
N ASP A 302 18.27 0.09 7.40
CA ASP A 302 18.96 0.37 6.11
C ASP A 302 18.32 -0.44 4.97
N ALA A 303 17.97 -1.71 5.22
CA ALA A 303 17.27 -2.56 4.25
C ALA A 303 15.88 -2.00 3.88
N MET A 304 15.28 -1.19 4.75
CA MET A 304 14.02 -0.48 4.54
C MET A 304 14.22 0.90 3.90
N GLY A 305 15.47 1.35 3.72
CA GLY A 305 15.83 2.62 3.11
C GLY A 305 15.85 3.83 4.06
N PHE A 306 15.91 3.58 5.37
CA PHE A 306 16.07 4.65 6.36
C PHE A 306 17.49 5.23 6.28
N PRO A 307 17.67 6.57 6.28
CA PRO A 307 18.97 7.18 6.50
C PRO A 307 19.51 6.82 7.88
N HIS A 308 20.81 6.85 8.06
CA HIS A 308 21.45 6.50 9.33
C HIS A 308 20.95 7.39 10.50
N ASP A 309 20.73 8.67 10.22
CA ASP A 309 20.32 9.70 11.17
C ASP A 309 18.81 10.01 11.12
N TRP A 310 18.00 9.11 10.59
CA TRP A 310 16.56 9.31 10.38
C TRP A 310 15.79 9.74 11.63
N VAL A 311 16.25 9.35 12.82
CA VAL A 311 15.61 9.70 14.10
C VAL A 311 15.66 11.20 14.40
N ASN A 312 16.66 11.91 13.82
CA ASN A 312 16.87 13.34 13.96
C ASN A 312 16.15 14.15 12.85
N GLU A 313 15.48 13.49 11.92
CA GLU A 313 14.67 14.16 10.91
C GLU A 313 13.41 14.74 11.57
N LYS A 314 13.17 16.04 11.39
CA LYS A 314 12.05 16.78 11.99
C LYS A 314 10.68 16.16 11.74
N ILE A 315 10.52 15.43 10.63
CA ILE A 315 9.27 14.73 10.31
C ILE A 315 8.96 13.62 11.32
N TRP A 316 9.95 13.17 12.08
CA TRP A 316 9.82 12.13 13.12
C TRP A 316 9.89 12.69 14.55
N GLU A 317 10.18 13.96 14.75
CA GLU A 317 10.05 14.63 16.04
C GLU A 317 8.56 14.82 16.43
#